data_33aea2060a1c903a15b17a78bd16579d
#
_entry.id   33aea2060a1c903a15b17a78bd16579d
#
_cell.length_a   1.000
_cell.length_b   1.000
_cell.length_c   1.000
_cell.angle_alpha   90.00
_cell.angle_beta   90.00
_cell.angle_gamma   90.00
#
_symmetry.space_group_name_H-M   'P 1'
#
loop_
_entity.id
_entity.type
_entity.pdbx_description
1 polymer ?
#
loop_
_entity_poly.entity_id
_entity_poly.type
_entity_poly.pdbx_seq_one_letter_code
_entity_poly.pdbx_strand_id
1 'polypeptide(L)'
;MQRKVIILTDGKAGHENQSKAFARALGCDFDLVAIRFKSPFHKALSYFFDRVGIHTLSLFAPFEPPATNHELRTTNYDAVIGTGSGTFYAAKSLARRLGVKCGVVLYPRGYRIASFDCILAPEFDRPPADTNIIPIPVNLVANDESFYAAGTEAFLARHTPSGKPAVALIVGGPNKCSTMSAEWMRTQLEQIFATYKPTNHEPQTTNHEIWVTTSRRTPPDVEAVIDSFPFDYKLLYSKDHFNPIPAFVKLAKTLYVTAESTGMLSESCTFGTAEVRVLDNLNPGPHKFRRFVEDLVHGGYVNGSRKVDLSAQFERAKQILLA
;
A
#
# COMPACT_ATOMS: atom_id res chain seq x y z
N MET A 1 -28.42 -11.69 2.78
CA MET A 1 -27.81 -11.01 3.95
C MET A 1 -26.53 -10.35 3.49
N GLN A 2 -26.24 -9.15 3.98
CA GLN A 2 -24.98 -8.47 3.73
C GLN A 2 -23.87 -9.21 4.49
N ARG A 3 -22.80 -9.57 3.80
CA ARG A 3 -21.68 -10.30 4.40
C ARG A 3 -20.85 -9.37 5.28
N LYS A 4 -20.33 -9.89 6.40
CA LYS A 4 -19.60 -9.08 7.38
C LYS A 4 -18.36 -9.80 7.90
N VAL A 5 -17.25 -9.07 8.07
CA VAL A 5 -15.99 -9.62 8.58
C VAL A 5 -15.47 -8.83 9.79
N ILE A 6 -14.65 -9.46 10.62
CA ILE A 6 -13.90 -8.76 11.66
C ILE A 6 -12.51 -8.43 11.10
N ILE A 7 -12.12 -7.17 11.16
CA ILE A 7 -10.75 -6.74 10.88
C ILE A 7 -10.00 -6.54 12.19
N LEU A 8 -8.91 -7.28 12.37
CA LEU A 8 -7.97 -7.04 13.47
C LEU A 8 -6.90 -6.03 13.07
N THR A 9 -6.71 -4.99 13.89
CA THR A 9 -5.68 -3.98 13.65
C THR A 9 -4.65 -3.91 14.78
N ASP A 10 -3.37 -3.77 14.43
CA ASP A 10 -2.26 -3.52 15.36
C ASP A 10 -1.94 -2.00 15.52
N GLY A 11 -2.85 -1.14 15.06
CA GLY A 11 -2.75 0.32 15.11
C GLY A 11 -1.85 0.93 14.02
N LYS A 12 -1.28 0.13 13.12
CA LYS A 12 -0.50 0.65 12.01
C LYS A 12 -1.40 0.96 10.82
N ALA A 13 -1.48 2.23 10.43
CA ALA A 13 -2.35 2.68 9.34
C ALA A 13 -2.16 1.88 8.04
N GLY A 14 -0.91 1.55 7.66
CA GLY A 14 -0.65 0.76 6.45
C GLY A 14 -1.19 -0.68 6.52
N HIS A 15 -1.21 -1.32 7.69
CA HIS A 15 -1.81 -2.64 7.88
C HIS A 15 -3.34 -2.56 7.86
N GLU A 16 -3.89 -1.60 8.57
CA GLU A 16 -5.34 -1.38 8.63
C GLU A 16 -5.91 -1.08 7.26
N ASN A 17 -5.26 -0.21 6.48
CA ASN A 17 -5.68 0.13 5.13
C ASN A 17 -5.71 -1.10 4.21
N GLN A 18 -4.71 -1.98 4.28
CA GLN A 18 -4.72 -3.20 3.48
C GLN A 18 -5.83 -4.17 3.89
N SER A 19 -6.12 -4.31 5.18
CA SER A 19 -7.26 -5.12 5.66
C SER A 19 -8.60 -4.55 5.20
N LYS A 20 -8.77 -3.22 5.25
CA LYS A 20 -9.97 -2.53 4.74
C LYS A 20 -10.14 -2.70 3.23
N ALA A 21 -9.04 -2.55 2.47
CA ALA A 21 -9.04 -2.81 1.04
C ALA A 21 -9.50 -4.23 0.73
N PHE A 22 -8.98 -5.20 1.48
CA PHE A 22 -9.36 -6.60 1.30
C PHE A 22 -10.84 -6.85 1.62
N ALA A 23 -11.36 -6.37 2.74
CA ALA A 23 -12.76 -6.52 3.09
C ALA A 23 -13.71 -5.90 2.03
N ARG A 24 -13.38 -4.70 1.52
CA ARG A 24 -14.12 -4.04 0.44
C ARG A 24 -14.08 -4.85 -0.86
N ALA A 25 -12.92 -5.38 -1.24
CA ALA A 25 -12.78 -6.21 -2.43
C ALA A 25 -13.60 -7.51 -2.34
N LEU A 26 -13.78 -8.05 -1.13
CA LEU A 26 -14.67 -9.18 -0.88
C LEU A 26 -16.17 -8.79 -0.92
N GLY A 27 -16.51 -7.51 -0.95
CA GLY A 27 -17.88 -7.00 -0.86
C GLY A 27 -18.48 -7.15 0.55
N CYS A 28 -17.64 -7.09 1.60
CA CYS A 28 -18.06 -7.28 2.98
C CYS A 28 -18.06 -5.97 3.76
N ASP A 29 -19.06 -5.79 4.63
CA ASP A 29 -18.97 -4.86 5.75
C ASP A 29 -17.95 -5.36 6.78
N PHE A 30 -17.47 -4.48 7.64
CA PHE A 30 -16.51 -4.88 8.65
C PHE A 30 -16.64 -4.13 9.97
N ASP A 31 -16.32 -4.83 11.05
CA ASP A 31 -16.03 -4.22 12.35
C ASP A 31 -14.50 -4.22 12.57
N LEU A 32 -13.99 -3.09 13.07
CA LEU A 32 -12.58 -2.91 13.36
C LEU A 32 -12.30 -3.18 14.83
N VAL A 33 -11.38 -4.11 15.11
CA VAL A 33 -11.00 -4.51 16.47
C VAL A 33 -9.51 -4.28 16.67
N ALA A 34 -9.17 -3.37 17.57
CA ALA A 34 -7.78 -3.11 17.92
C ALA A 34 -7.25 -4.22 18.85
N ILE A 35 -6.09 -4.75 18.52
CA ILE A 35 -5.40 -5.77 19.32
C ILE A 35 -3.94 -5.41 19.55
N ARG A 36 -3.42 -5.86 20.68
CA ARG A 36 -2.01 -5.69 21.02
C ARG A 36 -1.52 -6.86 21.87
N PHE A 37 -0.37 -7.42 21.55
CA PHE A 37 0.29 -8.36 22.46
C PHE A 37 0.57 -7.71 23.81
N LYS A 38 0.43 -8.45 24.90
CA LYS A 38 0.73 -7.96 26.25
C LYS A 38 2.18 -7.51 26.39
N SER A 39 3.11 -8.17 25.69
CA SER A 39 4.52 -7.81 25.65
C SER A 39 5.22 -8.43 24.42
N PRO A 40 6.46 -8.04 24.09
CA PRO A 40 7.27 -8.72 23.08
C PRO A 40 7.48 -10.20 23.36
N PHE A 41 7.56 -10.60 24.63
CA PHE A 41 7.65 -12.02 25.04
C PHE A 41 6.40 -12.79 24.63
N HIS A 42 5.20 -12.26 24.85
CA HIS A 42 3.95 -12.90 24.41
C HIS A 42 3.88 -13.04 22.89
N LYS A 43 4.46 -12.09 22.16
CA LYS A 43 4.60 -12.22 20.70
C LYS A 43 5.55 -13.36 20.33
N ALA A 44 6.69 -13.48 20.97
CA ALA A 44 7.62 -14.61 20.75
C ALA A 44 6.94 -15.96 21.09
N LEU A 45 6.20 -15.99 22.20
CA LEU A 45 5.46 -17.18 22.64
C LEU A 45 4.38 -17.59 21.62
N SER A 46 3.78 -16.64 20.88
CA SER A 46 2.80 -16.97 19.86
C SER A 46 3.36 -17.83 18.72
N TYR A 47 4.61 -17.67 18.35
CA TYR A 47 5.27 -18.52 17.35
C TYR A 47 5.47 -19.95 17.85
N PHE A 48 5.81 -20.10 19.14
CA PHE A 48 5.92 -21.43 19.75
C PHE A 48 4.55 -22.11 19.86
N PHE A 49 3.54 -21.41 20.37
CA PHE A 49 2.17 -21.93 20.48
C PHE A 49 1.61 -22.35 19.13
N ASP A 50 1.90 -21.57 18.10
CA ASP A 50 1.48 -21.92 16.75
C ASP A 50 2.08 -23.24 16.27
N ARG A 51 3.36 -23.48 16.55
CA ARG A 51 4.04 -24.73 16.16
C ARG A 51 3.44 -25.96 16.83
N VAL A 52 3.02 -25.85 18.10
CA VAL A 52 2.40 -26.92 18.85
C VAL A 52 0.88 -26.98 18.74
N GLY A 53 0.28 -26.13 17.89
CA GLY A 53 -1.16 -26.15 17.62
C GLY A 53 -2.04 -25.52 18.71
N ILE A 54 -1.45 -24.76 19.64
CA ILE A 54 -2.20 -24.02 20.66
C ILE A 54 -2.74 -22.73 20.03
N HIS A 55 -4.04 -22.48 20.24
CA HIS A 55 -4.73 -21.28 19.78
C HIS A 55 -5.39 -20.58 20.97
N THR A 56 -4.86 -19.43 21.37
CA THR A 56 -5.37 -18.68 22.52
C THR A 56 -5.28 -17.18 22.29
N LEU A 57 -6.24 -16.44 22.83
CA LEU A 57 -6.24 -14.97 22.84
C LEU A 57 -5.62 -14.39 24.13
N SER A 58 -5.24 -15.26 25.10
CA SER A 58 -4.65 -14.83 26.37
C SER A 58 -3.30 -14.12 26.24
N LEU A 59 -2.63 -14.22 25.10
CA LEU A 59 -1.38 -13.51 24.78
C LEU A 59 -1.56 -12.02 24.51
N PHE A 60 -2.80 -11.59 24.28
CA PHE A 60 -3.14 -10.21 23.98
C PHE A 60 -3.67 -9.46 25.20
N ALA A 61 -3.50 -8.13 25.20
CA ALA A 61 -4.20 -7.27 26.15
C ALA A 61 -5.71 -7.49 25.99
N PRO A 62 -6.51 -7.27 27.07
CA PRO A 62 -7.96 -7.37 26.94
C PRO A 62 -8.46 -6.53 25.77
N PHE A 63 -9.30 -7.11 24.94
CA PHE A 63 -10.03 -6.44 23.86
C PHE A 63 -11.44 -7.03 23.79
N GLU A 64 -12.38 -6.21 23.43
CA GLU A 64 -13.77 -6.62 23.24
C GLU A 64 -14.00 -6.82 21.74
N PRO A 65 -14.15 -8.06 21.26
CA PRO A 65 -14.71 -8.28 19.93
C PRO A 65 -16.17 -7.80 19.95
N PRO A 66 -16.67 -7.24 18.83
CA PRO A 66 -18.01 -6.62 18.77
C PRO A 66 -19.19 -7.51 19.16
N ALA A 67 -18.96 -8.76 19.49
CA ALA A 67 -19.99 -9.75 19.81
C ALA A 67 -19.64 -10.57 21.06
N THR A 68 -19.19 -9.95 22.16
CA THR A 68 -18.91 -10.65 23.41
C THR A 68 -20.10 -10.75 24.37
N ASN A 69 -21.28 -10.31 24.00
CA ASN A 69 -22.48 -10.59 24.78
C ASN A 69 -22.89 -12.06 24.59
N HIS A 70 -23.45 -12.66 25.62
CA HIS A 70 -23.83 -14.07 25.82
C HIS A 70 -24.55 -14.78 24.63
N GLU A 71 -24.81 -14.08 23.54
CA GLU A 71 -25.44 -14.54 22.31
C GLU A 71 -24.48 -15.02 21.22
N LEU A 72 -23.19 -15.21 21.54
CA LEU A 72 -22.10 -15.61 20.63
C LEU A 72 -22.29 -16.96 19.89
N ARG A 73 -23.44 -17.58 19.99
CA ARG A 73 -23.77 -18.78 19.20
C ARG A 73 -24.35 -18.48 17.82
N THR A 74 -24.61 -17.20 17.50
CA THR A 74 -25.03 -16.74 16.17
C THR A 74 -24.15 -15.59 15.75
N THR A 75 -22.89 -15.87 15.45
CA THR A 75 -22.01 -14.83 14.88
C THR A 75 -22.42 -14.57 13.45
N ASN A 76 -22.85 -13.35 13.15
CA ASN A 76 -23.13 -12.87 11.80
C ASN A 76 -21.83 -12.51 11.03
N TYR A 77 -20.69 -13.12 11.38
CA TYR A 77 -19.42 -12.87 10.69
C TYR A 77 -19.06 -14.07 9.81
N ASP A 78 -18.61 -13.76 8.59
CA ASP A 78 -18.18 -14.76 7.61
C ASP A 78 -16.69 -15.09 7.77
N ALA A 79 -15.85 -14.11 8.16
CA ALA A 79 -14.42 -14.32 8.31
C ALA A 79 -13.77 -13.33 9.31
N VAL A 80 -12.55 -13.67 9.74
CA VAL A 80 -11.64 -12.75 10.44
C VAL A 80 -10.49 -12.40 9.50
N ILE A 81 -10.19 -11.10 9.37
CA ILE A 81 -9.11 -10.58 8.53
C ILE A 81 -8.05 -9.91 9.41
N GLY A 82 -6.77 -10.12 9.08
CA GLY A 82 -5.66 -9.44 9.73
C GLY A 82 -4.51 -9.16 8.79
N THR A 83 -3.77 -8.08 9.06
CA THR A 83 -2.58 -7.69 8.29
C THR A 83 -1.37 -7.52 9.19
N GLY A 84 -0.29 -8.20 8.83
CA GLY A 84 1.00 -8.08 9.49
C GLY A 84 1.15 -8.89 10.77
N SER A 85 2.39 -9.03 11.25
CA SER A 85 2.76 -9.95 12.35
C SER A 85 2.17 -9.60 13.71
N GLY A 86 1.55 -8.43 13.86
CA GLY A 86 0.81 -8.04 15.07
C GLY A 86 -0.55 -8.73 15.18
N THR A 87 -1.13 -9.13 14.03
CA THR A 87 -2.52 -9.61 13.95
C THR A 87 -2.63 -11.11 13.62
N PHE A 88 -1.66 -11.70 12.93
CA PHE A 88 -1.76 -13.04 12.36
C PHE A 88 -2.18 -14.11 13.37
N TYR A 89 -1.53 -14.17 14.53
CA TYR A 89 -1.85 -15.17 15.53
C TYR A 89 -3.24 -14.96 16.16
N ALA A 90 -3.62 -13.70 16.39
CA ALA A 90 -4.96 -13.37 16.88
C ALA A 90 -6.03 -13.70 15.84
N ALA A 91 -5.79 -13.40 14.57
CA ALA A 91 -6.76 -13.64 13.49
C ALA A 91 -7.16 -15.11 13.42
N LYS A 92 -6.20 -16.02 13.34
CA LYS A 92 -6.50 -17.46 13.31
C LYS A 92 -7.06 -18.00 14.63
N SER A 93 -6.62 -17.46 15.78
CA SER A 93 -7.14 -17.89 17.08
C SER A 93 -8.59 -17.44 17.28
N LEU A 94 -8.93 -16.22 16.84
CA LEU A 94 -10.30 -15.71 16.90
C LEU A 94 -11.19 -16.42 15.88
N ALA A 95 -10.75 -16.59 14.64
CA ALA A 95 -11.49 -17.29 13.60
C ALA A 95 -11.87 -18.71 14.05
N ARG A 96 -10.89 -19.45 14.60
CA ARG A 96 -11.13 -20.78 15.17
C ARG A 96 -12.15 -20.77 16.31
N ARG A 97 -12.06 -19.77 17.22
CA ARG A 97 -13.01 -19.62 18.34
C ARG A 97 -14.44 -19.34 17.85
N LEU A 98 -14.57 -18.56 16.78
CA LEU A 98 -15.85 -18.17 16.18
C LEU A 98 -16.39 -19.24 15.20
N GLY A 99 -15.58 -20.22 14.79
CA GLY A 99 -15.94 -21.19 13.77
C GLY A 99 -16.04 -20.62 12.36
N VAL A 100 -15.30 -19.54 12.08
CA VAL A 100 -15.31 -18.85 10.78
C VAL A 100 -13.96 -18.93 10.08
N LYS A 101 -13.87 -18.50 8.84
CA LYS A 101 -12.64 -18.49 8.03
C LYS A 101 -11.64 -17.42 8.47
N CYS A 102 -10.34 -17.66 8.21
CA CYS A 102 -9.25 -16.75 8.52
C CYS A 102 -8.54 -16.31 7.24
N GLY A 103 -8.67 -15.02 6.89
CA GLY A 103 -7.93 -14.37 5.82
C GLY A 103 -6.84 -13.46 6.36
N VAL A 104 -5.66 -13.45 5.71
CA VAL A 104 -4.61 -12.50 6.08
C VAL A 104 -3.97 -11.86 4.86
N VAL A 105 -3.51 -10.63 5.04
CA VAL A 105 -2.74 -9.90 4.04
C VAL A 105 -1.30 -9.76 4.54
N LEU A 106 -0.34 -9.87 3.64
CA LEU A 106 1.08 -10.09 3.83
C LEU A 106 1.42 -11.53 4.23
N TYR A 107 2.63 -11.96 3.83
CA TYR A 107 3.10 -13.31 4.10
C TYR A 107 3.41 -13.51 5.60
N PRO A 108 2.73 -14.47 6.28
CA PRO A 108 2.84 -14.66 7.73
C PRO A 108 4.09 -15.45 8.13
N ARG A 109 5.29 -14.90 7.88
CA ARG A 109 6.57 -15.52 8.19
C ARG A 109 6.64 -15.99 9.64
N GLY A 110 7.08 -17.23 9.82
CA GLY A 110 7.25 -17.84 11.14
C GLY A 110 6.01 -18.52 11.71
N TYR A 111 4.85 -18.31 11.12
CA TYR A 111 3.61 -19.04 11.46
C TYR A 111 3.33 -20.17 10.47
N ARG A 112 2.57 -21.19 10.92
CA ARG A 112 2.12 -22.31 10.09
C ARG A 112 1.12 -21.81 9.04
N ILE A 113 1.49 -21.92 7.78
CA ILE A 113 0.69 -21.44 6.63
C ILE A 113 -0.68 -22.15 6.59
N ALA A 114 -0.69 -23.47 6.80
CA ALA A 114 -1.91 -24.28 6.81
C ALA A 114 -2.95 -23.90 7.89
N SER A 115 -2.60 -22.96 8.79
CA SER A 115 -3.53 -22.48 9.82
C SER A 115 -4.36 -21.26 9.36
N PHE A 116 -4.17 -20.81 8.14
CA PHE A 116 -4.93 -19.74 7.51
C PHE A 116 -5.72 -20.30 6.33
N ASP A 117 -6.94 -19.86 6.13
CA ASP A 117 -7.73 -20.29 4.96
C ASP A 117 -7.30 -19.56 3.69
N CYS A 118 -6.95 -18.27 3.80
CA CYS A 118 -6.54 -17.44 2.67
C CYS A 118 -5.40 -16.49 3.06
N ILE A 119 -4.34 -16.43 2.27
CA ILE A 119 -3.20 -15.55 2.46
C ILE A 119 -2.98 -14.75 1.17
N LEU A 120 -3.26 -13.45 1.17
CA LEU A 120 -2.84 -12.55 0.09
C LEU A 120 -1.41 -12.10 0.37
N ALA A 121 -0.45 -12.66 -0.35
CA ALA A 121 0.97 -12.41 -0.11
C ALA A 121 1.61 -11.65 -1.27
N PRO A 122 2.27 -10.50 -1.00
CA PRO A 122 3.06 -9.82 -2.02
C PRO A 122 4.16 -10.73 -2.59
N GLU A 123 4.30 -10.75 -3.91
CA GLU A 123 5.30 -11.56 -4.64
C GLU A 123 6.74 -11.26 -4.18
N PHE A 124 7.04 -9.99 -3.87
CA PHE A 124 8.34 -9.56 -3.38
C PHE A 124 8.72 -10.13 -1.98
N ASP A 125 7.75 -10.68 -1.25
CA ASP A 125 8.01 -11.42 -0.02
C ASP A 125 8.45 -12.87 -0.27
N ARG A 126 8.38 -13.33 -1.56
CA ARG A 126 8.72 -14.69 -2.00
C ARG A 126 7.98 -15.76 -1.19
N PRO A 127 6.63 -15.72 -1.17
CA PRO A 127 5.85 -16.78 -0.54
C PRO A 127 6.06 -18.10 -1.29
N PRO A 128 6.00 -19.26 -0.60
CA PRO A 128 6.00 -20.54 -1.28
C PRO A 128 4.72 -20.72 -2.10
N ALA A 129 4.76 -21.62 -3.08
CA ALA A 129 3.56 -22.05 -3.78
C ALA A 129 2.72 -22.95 -2.83
N ASP A 130 1.50 -22.51 -2.52
CA ASP A 130 0.54 -23.27 -1.70
C ASP A 130 -0.88 -22.93 -2.15
N THR A 131 -1.83 -23.83 -1.90
CA THR A 131 -3.22 -23.71 -2.34
C THR A 131 -3.97 -22.56 -1.67
N ASN A 132 -3.60 -22.20 -0.44
CA ASN A 132 -4.19 -21.10 0.34
C ASN A 132 -3.42 -19.78 0.21
N ILE A 133 -2.35 -19.74 -0.59
CA ILE A 133 -1.60 -18.51 -0.89
C ILE A 133 -2.04 -17.97 -2.25
N ILE A 134 -2.40 -16.70 -2.25
CA ILE A 134 -2.74 -15.93 -3.45
C ILE A 134 -1.67 -14.85 -3.59
N PRO A 135 -0.74 -14.98 -4.56
CA PRO A 135 0.29 -13.97 -4.79
C PRO A 135 -0.32 -12.71 -5.42
N ILE A 136 0.16 -11.56 -4.97
CA ILE A 136 -0.22 -10.24 -5.49
C ILE A 136 1.02 -9.42 -5.81
N PRO A 137 1.07 -8.69 -6.96
CA PRO A 137 2.27 -7.95 -7.36
C PRO A 137 2.51 -6.69 -6.54
N VAL A 138 1.49 -6.13 -5.89
CA VAL A 138 1.53 -4.88 -5.13
C VAL A 138 0.91 -5.04 -3.74
N ASN A 139 1.13 -4.07 -2.86
CA ASN A 139 0.34 -3.96 -1.64
C ASN A 139 -1.09 -3.53 -1.95
N LEU A 140 -2.06 -3.99 -1.16
CA LEU A 140 -3.44 -3.55 -1.32
C LEU A 140 -3.60 -2.07 -0.98
N VAL A 141 -4.36 -1.36 -1.80
CA VAL A 141 -4.66 0.06 -1.65
C VAL A 141 -6.11 0.21 -1.18
N ALA A 142 -6.30 0.96 -0.09
CA ALA A 142 -7.63 1.11 0.52
C ALA A 142 -8.54 2.11 -0.20
N ASN A 143 -7.97 2.97 -1.02
CA ASN A 143 -8.70 4.02 -1.74
C ASN A 143 -9.46 3.40 -2.94
N ASP A 144 -10.60 3.95 -3.23
CA ASP A 144 -11.46 3.59 -4.36
C ASP A 144 -11.57 4.75 -5.37
N GLU A 145 -12.25 4.52 -6.47
CA GLU A 145 -12.44 5.53 -7.52
C GLU A 145 -13.11 6.82 -6.98
N SER A 146 -13.96 6.73 -5.97
CA SER A 146 -14.61 7.92 -5.38
C SER A 146 -13.61 8.81 -4.66
N PHE A 147 -12.62 8.21 -3.98
CA PHE A 147 -11.52 8.93 -3.34
C PHE A 147 -10.67 9.68 -4.38
N TYR A 148 -10.35 9.03 -5.50
CA TYR A 148 -9.58 9.67 -6.58
C TYR A 148 -10.37 10.77 -7.25
N ALA A 149 -11.66 10.58 -7.50
CA ALA A 149 -12.54 11.59 -8.08
C ALA A 149 -12.62 12.85 -7.18
N ALA A 150 -12.92 12.67 -5.90
CA ALA A 150 -13.01 13.78 -4.94
C ALA A 150 -11.66 14.50 -4.76
N GLY A 151 -10.55 13.76 -4.68
CA GLY A 151 -9.22 14.36 -4.58
C GLY A 151 -8.81 15.11 -5.85
N THR A 152 -9.23 14.65 -7.01
CA THR A 152 -9.01 15.34 -8.29
C THR A 152 -9.81 16.64 -8.35
N GLU A 153 -11.07 16.62 -7.95
CA GLU A 153 -11.91 17.82 -7.87
C GLU A 153 -11.29 18.86 -6.91
N ALA A 154 -10.89 18.44 -5.73
CA ALA A 154 -10.22 19.30 -4.75
C ALA A 154 -8.90 19.90 -5.27
N PHE A 155 -8.14 19.16 -6.08
CA PHE A 155 -6.94 19.65 -6.73
C PHE A 155 -7.27 20.71 -7.79
N LEU A 156 -8.26 20.43 -8.66
CA LEU A 156 -8.68 21.36 -9.72
C LEU A 156 -9.29 22.66 -9.18
N ALA A 157 -9.86 22.64 -7.98
CA ALA A 157 -10.29 23.86 -7.28
C ALA A 157 -9.10 24.75 -6.82
N ARG A 158 -7.90 24.19 -6.70
CA ARG A 158 -6.67 24.90 -6.26
C ARG A 158 -5.70 25.20 -7.39
N HIS A 159 -5.76 24.45 -8.48
CA HIS A 159 -4.85 24.55 -9.62
C HIS A 159 -5.61 24.31 -10.92
N THR A 160 -5.43 25.22 -11.87
CA THR A 160 -5.98 25.07 -13.22
C THR A 160 -4.87 24.59 -14.16
N PRO A 161 -4.89 23.32 -14.59
CA PRO A 161 -3.92 22.80 -15.56
C PRO A 161 -4.02 23.56 -16.89
N SER A 162 -2.90 23.75 -17.57
CA SER A 162 -2.85 24.49 -18.87
C SER A 162 -3.42 23.70 -20.05
N GLY A 163 -3.82 22.45 -19.83
CA GLY A 163 -4.25 21.52 -20.87
C GLY A 163 -3.12 20.77 -21.57
N LYS A 164 -1.87 21.00 -21.17
CA LYS A 164 -0.69 20.26 -21.65
C LYS A 164 -0.60 18.91 -20.93
N PRO A 165 0.08 17.89 -21.51
CA PRO A 165 0.37 16.66 -20.81
C PRO A 165 1.13 16.93 -19.52
N ALA A 166 0.67 16.37 -18.40
CA ALA A 166 1.32 16.54 -17.11
C ALA A 166 2.31 15.41 -16.80
N VAL A 167 3.47 15.79 -16.28
CA VAL A 167 4.45 14.90 -15.65
C VAL A 167 4.44 15.20 -14.16
N ALA A 168 4.10 14.23 -13.33
CA ALA A 168 4.01 14.46 -11.90
C ALA A 168 5.08 13.66 -11.13
N LEU A 169 5.60 14.25 -10.05
CA LEU A 169 6.58 13.65 -9.16
C LEU A 169 5.98 13.48 -7.77
N ILE A 170 6.03 12.26 -7.24
CA ILE A 170 5.68 11.95 -5.86
C ILE A 170 6.96 11.58 -5.11
N VAL A 171 7.40 12.48 -4.26
CA VAL A 171 8.65 12.35 -3.51
C VAL A 171 8.37 11.90 -2.09
N GLY A 172 8.77 10.68 -1.76
CA GLY A 172 8.68 10.12 -0.42
C GLY A 172 9.76 10.65 0.52
N GLY A 173 10.42 9.76 1.24
CA GLY A 173 11.55 10.13 2.11
C GLY A 173 12.32 8.90 2.58
N PRO A 174 13.58 9.05 2.99
CA PRO A 174 14.47 7.94 3.25
C PRO A 174 13.94 7.00 4.35
N ASN A 175 14.37 5.77 4.26
CA ASN A 175 14.13 4.73 5.26
C ASN A 175 15.41 3.88 5.47
N LYS A 176 15.30 2.77 6.20
CA LYS A 176 16.47 1.89 6.47
C LYS A 176 17.13 1.30 5.21
N CYS A 177 16.42 1.24 4.09
CA CYS A 177 16.86 0.65 2.83
C CYS A 177 17.04 1.67 1.71
N SER A 178 16.98 2.97 2.02
CA SER A 178 17.07 4.05 1.04
C SER A 178 17.74 5.28 1.62
N THR A 179 18.38 6.04 0.75
CA THR A 179 18.95 7.35 1.05
C THR A 179 18.34 8.39 0.11
N MET A 180 18.38 9.65 0.52
CA MET A 180 17.89 10.75 -0.31
C MET A 180 18.69 12.00 0.07
N SER A 181 19.53 12.49 -0.84
CA SER A 181 20.33 13.69 -0.66
C SER A 181 19.87 14.80 -1.60
N ALA A 182 20.19 16.04 -1.25
CA ALA A 182 19.95 17.21 -2.08
C ALA A 182 20.63 17.08 -3.46
N GLU A 183 21.87 16.57 -3.50
CA GLU A 183 22.62 16.37 -4.76
C GLU A 183 21.94 15.32 -5.66
N TRP A 184 21.56 14.16 -5.10
CA TRP A 184 20.82 13.14 -5.84
C TRP A 184 19.52 13.69 -6.40
N MET A 185 18.73 14.41 -5.61
CA MET A 185 17.48 15.01 -6.07
C MET A 185 17.71 16.02 -7.18
N ARG A 186 18.73 16.88 -7.05
CA ARG A 186 19.10 17.85 -8.10
C ARG A 186 19.38 17.14 -9.42
N THR A 187 20.19 16.09 -9.41
CA THR A 187 20.51 15.29 -10.60
C THR A 187 19.24 14.70 -11.24
N GLN A 188 18.31 14.15 -10.42
CA GLN A 188 17.05 13.62 -10.95
C GLN A 188 16.20 14.72 -11.60
N LEU A 189 16.09 15.87 -10.95
CA LEU A 189 15.29 16.99 -11.48
C LEU A 189 15.89 17.58 -12.77
N GLU A 190 17.21 17.75 -12.83
CA GLU A 190 17.88 18.20 -14.05
C GLU A 190 17.58 17.29 -15.24
N GLN A 191 17.64 15.95 -15.05
CA GLN A 191 17.29 14.98 -16.10
C GLN A 191 15.83 15.07 -16.53
N ILE A 192 14.90 15.20 -15.56
CA ILE A 192 13.48 15.32 -15.86
C ILE A 192 13.19 16.62 -16.59
N PHE A 193 13.71 17.74 -16.11
CA PHE A 193 13.50 19.04 -16.78
C PHE A 193 14.13 19.08 -18.17
N ALA A 194 15.32 18.50 -18.36
CA ALA A 194 15.94 18.38 -19.68
C ALA A 194 15.09 17.55 -20.66
N THR A 195 14.40 16.53 -20.14
CA THR A 195 13.54 15.66 -20.95
C THR A 195 12.24 16.36 -21.38
N TYR A 196 11.59 17.08 -20.46
CA TYR A 196 10.23 17.59 -20.67
C TYR A 196 10.12 19.09 -20.91
N LYS A 197 11.19 19.86 -20.60
CA LYS A 197 11.33 21.30 -20.86
C LYS A 197 12.71 21.62 -21.44
N PRO A 198 13.06 21.08 -22.62
CA PRO A 198 14.36 21.37 -23.24
C PRO A 198 14.50 22.87 -23.52
N THR A 199 15.68 23.42 -23.23
CA THR A 199 15.99 24.86 -23.37
C THR A 199 16.39 25.28 -24.78
N ASN A 200 16.54 24.33 -25.73
CA ASN A 200 17.06 24.60 -27.06
C ASN A 200 15.99 24.89 -28.09
N HIS A 201 16.25 25.90 -28.92
CA HIS A 201 15.47 26.59 -29.95
C HIS A 201 14.78 25.78 -31.06
N GLU A 202 14.50 24.49 -30.86
CA GLU A 202 13.68 23.73 -31.81
C GLU A 202 12.18 23.93 -31.52
N PRO A 203 11.30 23.91 -32.53
CA PRO A 203 9.85 24.08 -32.32
C PRO A 203 9.34 22.98 -31.39
N GLN A 204 8.99 23.37 -30.18
CA GLN A 204 8.69 22.49 -29.04
C GLN A 204 7.40 21.71 -29.30
N THR A 205 7.52 20.48 -29.73
CA THR A 205 6.40 19.54 -29.81
C THR A 205 6.03 18.89 -28.45
N THR A 206 6.82 19.14 -27.39
CA THR A 206 6.64 18.51 -26.07
C THR A 206 6.72 19.50 -24.91
N ASN A 207 5.77 20.44 -24.86
CA ASN A 207 5.66 21.35 -23.72
C ASN A 207 4.75 20.68 -22.66
N HIS A 208 5.34 20.08 -21.64
CA HIS A 208 4.65 19.44 -20.53
C HIS A 208 4.50 20.38 -19.34
N GLU A 209 3.46 20.18 -18.55
CA GLU A 209 3.44 20.67 -17.17
C GLU A 209 4.19 19.69 -16.27
N ILE A 210 4.98 20.23 -15.36
CA ILE A 210 5.70 19.41 -14.36
C ILE A 210 5.19 19.76 -12.97
N TRP A 211 4.61 18.75 -12.30
CA TRP A 211 4.03 18.87 -10.97
C TRP A 211 4.87 18.11 -9.95
N VAL A 212 4.92 18.56 -8.70
CA VAL A 212 5.61 17.85 -7.64
C VAL A 212 4.86 17.94 -6.31
N THR A 213 4.93 16.86 -5.54
CA THR A 213 4.57 16.85 -4.13
C THR A 213 5.63 16.11 -3.32
N THR A 214 5.88 16.60 -2.10
CA THR A 214 6.76 15.96 -1.12
C THR A 214 5.96 15.27 -0.02
N SER A 215 6.62 14.51 0.83
CA SER A 215 6.01 13.80 1.94
C SER A 215 6.53 14.32 3.29
N ARG A 216 5.84 13.97 4.37
CA ARG A 216 6.29 14.26 5.74
C ARG A 216 7.73 13.80 6.05
N ARG A 217 8.24 12.82 5.30
CA ARG A 217 9.58 12.25 5.51
C ARG A 217 10.63 12.82 4.57
N THR A 218 10.26 13.68 3.64
CA THR A 218 11.20 14.32 2.71
C THR A 218 12.14 15.23 3.50
N PRO A 219 13.48 15.07 3.38
CA PRO A 219 14.42 15.90 4.10
C PRO A 219 14.31 17.39 3.71
N PRO A 220 14.52 18.33 4.64
CA PRO A 220 14.41 19.76 4.37
C PRO A 220 15.36 20.29 3.28
N ASP A 221 16.58 19.75 3.20
CA ASP A 221 17.56 20.08 2.16
C ASP A 221 17.11 19.59 0.78
N VAL A 222 16.44 18.45 0.70
CA VAL A 222 15.82 17.94 -0.53
C VAL A 222 14.63 18.81 -0.94
N GLU A 223 13.76 19.20 0.01
CA GLU A 223 12.67 20.14 -0.28
C GLU A 223 13.19 21.49 -0.78
N ALA A 224 14.30 22.00 -0.22
CA ALA A 224 14.91 23.25 -0.68
C ALA A 224 15.40 23.14 -2.14
N VAL A 225 15.95 22.00 -2.53
CA VAL A 225 16.32 21.75 -3.95
C VAL A 225 15.06 21.73 -4.82
N ILE A 226 14.02 20.99 -4.42
CA ILE A 226 12.75 20.93 -5.16
C ILE A 226 12.15 22.34 -5.29
N ASP A 227 12.20 23.14 -4.23
CA ASP A 227 11.65 24.52 -4.24
C ASP A 227 12.36 25.43 -5.23
N SER A 228 13.64 25.20 -5.52
CA SER A 228 14.44 25.98 -6.46
C SER A 228 14.13 25.72 -7.95
N PHE A 229 13.41 24.62 -8.29
CA PHE A 229 13.06 24.29 -9.67
C PHE A 229 11.74 24.89 -10.10
N PRO A 230 11.56 25.25 -11.40
CA PRO A 230 10.39 25.95 -11.92
C PRO A 230 9.24 24.98 -12.28
N PHE A 231 8.69 24.30 -11.27
CA PHE A 231 7.51 23.47 -11.45
C PHE A 231 6.27 24.32 -11.76
N ASP A 232 5.37 23.78 -12.57
CA ASP A 232 4.07 24.41 -12.85
C ASP A 232 3.09 24.25 -11.68
N TYR A 233 3.20 23.13 -10.93
CA TYR A 233 2.54 22.94 -9.63
C TYR A 233 3.54 22.36 -8.63
N LYS A 234 3.60 22.96 -7.46
CA LYS A 234 4.52 22.56 -6.38
C LYS A 234 3.80 22.56 -5.05
N LEU A 235 3.80 21.40 -4.38
CA LEU A 235 3.32 21.27 -3.03
C LEU A 235 4.41 20.64 -2.16
N LEU A 236 4.99 21.45 -1.28
CA LEU A 236 5.95 21.01 -0.28
C LEU A 236 5.20 20.69 1.02
N TYR A 237 5.32 19.47 1.50
CA TYR A 237 4.60 19.02 2.70
C TYR A 237 4.91 19.89 3.94
N SER A 238 6.12 20.44 4.03
CA SER A 238 6.49 21.36 5.11
C SER A 238 5.69 22.68 5.12
N LYS A 239 5.10 23.05 3.97
CA LYS A 239 4.34 24.30 3.81
C LYS A 239 2.83 24.10 3.72
N ASP A 240 2.39 22.98 3.13
CA ASP A 240 0.96 22.68 2.93
C ASP A 240 0.74 21.15 3.03
N HIS A 241 -0.28 20.74 3.78
CA HIS A 241 -0.64 19.34 4.02
C HIS A 241 -1.78 18.85 3.10
N PHE A 242 -2.13 19.59 2.07
CA PHE A 242 -3.05 19.12 1.04
C PHE A 242 -2.47 17.88 0.35
N ASN A 243 -3.33 16.94 -0.05
CA ASN A 243 -2.91 15.73 -0.73
C ASN A 243 -3.24 15.78 -2.23
N PRO A 244 -2.30 16.12 -3.13
CA PRO A 244 -2.55 16.18 -4.56
C PRO A 244 -2.38 14.81 -5.26
N ILE A 245 -1.95 13.76 -4.55
CA ILE A 245 -1.63 12.43 -5.13
C ILE A 245 -2.81 11.85 -5.92
N PRO A 246 -4.08 11.91 -5.44
CA PRO A 246 -5.20 11.40 -6.22
C PRO A 246 -5.30 12.04 -7.62
N ALA A 247 -5.12 13.36 -7.70
CA ALA A 247 -5.14 14.09 -8.98
C ALA A 247 -3.92 13.72 -9.84
N PHE A 248 -2.74 13.61 -9.26
CA PHE A 248 -1.53 13.20 -9.98
C PHE A 248 -1.71 11.81 -10.62
N VAL A 249 -2.26 10.86 -9.88
CA VAL A 249 -2.55 9.51 -10.36
C VAL A 249 -3.58 9.52 -11.51
N LYS A 250 -4.58 10.39 -11.44
CA LYS A 250 -5.68 10.45 -12.44
C LYS A 250 -5.34 11.28 -13.67
N LEU A 251 -4.59 12.37 -13.52
CA LEU A 251 -4.41 13.38 -14.56
C LEU A 251 -3.03 13.35 -15.23
N ALA A 252 -1.99 12.85 -14.54
CA ALA A 252 -0.65 12.82 -15.13
C ALA A 252 -0.56 11.78 -16.25
N LYS A 253 0.22 12.08 -17.29
CA LYS A 253 0.59 11.12 -18.32
C LYS A 253 1.80 10.27 -17.89
N THR A 254 2.73 10.88 -17.18
CA THR A 254 3.89 10.21 -16.60
C THR A 254 3.97 10.53 -15.10
N LEU A 255 4.22 9.52 -14.29
CA LEU A 255 4.26 9.64 -12.84
C LEU A 255 5.58 9.08 -12.32
N TYR A 256 6.44 9.96 -11.82
CA TYR A 256 7.67 9.58 -11.13
C TYR A 256 7.42 9.37 -9.65
N VAL A 257 7.87 8.23 -9.12
CA VAL A 257 7.70 7.89 -7.69
C VAL A 257 9.03 7.40 -7.13
N THR A 258 9.42 7.87 -5.95
CA THR A 258 10.64 7.41 -5.28
C THR A 258 10.51 5.95 -4.82
N ALA A 259 11.55 5.15 -5.03
CA ALA A 259 11.54 3.69 -4.95
C ALA A 259 11.21 3.11 -3.57
N GLU A 260 11.53 3.83 -2.50
CA GLU A 260 11.29 3.38 -1.12
C GLU A 260 9.81 3.40 -0.72
N SER A 261 8.96 4.06 -1.49
CA SER A 261 7.55 4.22 -1.16
C SER A 261 6.69 3.15 -1.81
N THR A 262 6.72 1.94 -1.25
CA THR A 262 5.94 0.80 -1.78
C THR A 262 4.44 1.07 -1.84
N GLY A 263 3.89 1.86 -0.90
CA GLY A 263 2.49 2.27 -0.91
C GLY A 263 2.15 3.15 -2.11
N MET A 264 2.92 4.21 -2.35
CA MET A 264 2.72 5.14 -3.47
C MET A 264 2.93 4.43 -4.82
N LEU A 265 3.94 3.54 -4.92
CA LEU A 265 4.14 2.73 -6.12
C LEU A 265 2.96 1.78 -6.37
N SER A 266 2.47 1.11 -5.32
CA SER A 266 1.29 0.23 -5.44
C SER A 266 0.06 1.01 -5.92
N GLU A 267 -0.18 2.18 -5.36
CA GLU A 267 -1.27 3.09 -5.73
C GLU A 267 -1.15 3.54 -7.20
N SER A 268 0.03 4.01 -7.60
CA SER A 268 0.29 4.49 -8.96
C SER A 268 0.23 3.38 -10.01
N CYS A 269 0.62 2.15 -9.66
CA CYS A 269 0.52 1.01 -10.57
C CYS A 269 -0.90 0.43 -10.67
N THR A 270 -1.78 0.71 -9.69
CA THR A 270 -3.15 0.19 -9.66
C THR A 270 -4.15 1.16 -10.28
N PHE A 271 -4.02 2.45 -9.96
CA PHE A 271 -5.01 3.47 -10.37
C PHE A 271 -4.46 4.40 -11.45
N GLY A 272 -5.40 5.05 -12.17
CA GLY A 272 -5.06 5.98 -13.25
C GLY A 272 -4.48 5.32 -14.50
N THR A 273 -4.03 6.15 -15.42
CA THR A 273 -3.52 5.73 -16.74
C THR A 273 -2.06 6.14 -16.98
N ALA A 274 -1.43 6.81 -16.01
CA ALA A 274 -0.06 7.30 -16.13
C ALA A 274 0.95 6.16 -16.35
N GLU A 275 1.95 6.39 -17.20
CA GLU A 275 3.16 5.58 -17.19
C GLU A 275 3.92 5.84 -15.87
N VAL A 276 4.15 4.78 -15.09
CA VAL A 276 4.85 4.89 -13.81
C VAL A 276 6.35 4.70 -14.01
N ARG A 277 7.14 5.63 -13.50
CA ARG A 277 8.60 5.58 -13.51
C ARG A 277 9.13 5.69 -12.08
N VAL A 278 10.21 4.98 -11.80
CA VAL A 278 10.81 4.96 -10.46
C VAL A 278 12.03 5.87 -10.42
N LEU A 279 12.07 6.74 -9.40
CA LEU A 279 13.29 7.43 -8.98
C LEU A 279 14.02 6.54 -7.98
N ASP A 280 15.08 5.87 -8.44
CA ASP A 280 15.76 4.87 -7.63
C ASP A 280 16.69 5.51 -6.60
N ASN A 281 16.22 5.55 -5.37
CA ASN A 281 16.95 6.02 -4.19
C ASN A 281 17.28 4.88 -3.20
N LEU A 282 17.16 3.62 -3.64
CA LEU A 282 17.43 2.46 -2.79
C LEU A 282 18.91 2.22 -2.58
N ASN A 283 19.28 1.86 -1.36
CA ASN A 283 20.65 1.45 -1.04
C ASN A 283 21.04 0.21 -1.86
N PRO A 284 22.33 0.04 -2.18
CA PRO A 284 22.81 -1.15 -2.84
C PRO A 284 22.53 -2.43 -2.06
N GLY A 285 22.42 -3.55 -2.78
CA GLY A 285 22.27 -4.88 -2.21
C GLY A 285 20.83 -5.42 -2.20
N PRO A 286 20.69 -6.71 -1.88
CA PRO A 286 19.43 -7.41 -1.96
C PRO A 286 18.56 -7.12 -0.73
N HIS A 287 17.44 -6.47 -0.91
CA HIS A 287 16.41 -6.27 0.11
C HIS A 287 15.01 -6.24 -0.51
N LYS A 288 13.98 -6.31 0.32
CA LYS A 288 12.60 -6.46 -0.17
C LYS A 288 12.11 -5.31 -1.07
N PHE A 289 12.55 -4.08 -0.84
CA PHE A 289 12.17 -2.92 -1.68
C PHE A 289 12.79 -3.04 -3.08
N ARG A 290 14.04 -3.50 -3.18
CA ARG A 290 14.72 -3.75 -4.46
C ARG A 290 13.94 -4.81 -5.25
N ARG A 291 13.63 -5.95 -4.62
CA ARG A 291 12.81 -7.00 -5.26
C ARG A 291 11.44 -6.48 -5.69
N PHE A 292 10.80 -5.64 -4.89
CA PHE A 292 9.51 -5.05 -5.25
C PHE A 292 9.59 -4.23 -6.54
N VAL A 293 10.59 -3.35 -6.64
CA VAL A 293 10.79 -2.55 -7.87
C VAL A 293 11.13 -3.43 -9.06
N GLU A 294 12.03 -4.40 -8.89
CA GLU A 294 12.40 -5.37 -9.93
C GLU A 294 11.18 -6.18 -10.42
N ASP A 295 10.33 -6.67 -9.52
CA ASP A 295 9.10 -7.39 -9.87
C ASP A 295 8.11 -6.50 -10.63
N LEU A 296 7.96 -5.23 -10.25
CA LEU A 296 7.11 -4.27 -10.96
C LEU A 296 7.63 -3.94 -12.36
N VAL A 297 8.94 -3.81 -12.53
CA VAL A 297 9.57 -3.61 -13.84
C VAL A 297 9.40 -4.85 -14.70
N HIS A 298 9.68 -6.04 -14.16
CA HIS A 298 9.52 -7.31 -14.87
C HIS A 298 8.07 -7.55 -15.29
N GLY A 299 7.11 -7.19 -14.44
CA GLY A 299 5.68 -7.28 -14.75
C GLY A 299 5.17 -6.23 -15.73
N GLY A 300 5.99 -5.25 -16.14
CA GLY A 300 5.60 -4.15 -17.04
C GLY A 300 4.69 -3.12 -16.39
N TYR A 301 4.62 -3.08 -15.06
CA TYR A 301 3.84 -2.10 -14.28
C TYR A 301 4.60 -0.77 -14.08
N VAL A 302 5.93 -0.85 -14.11
CA VAL A 302 6.85 0.29 -14.07
C VAL A 302 7.67 0.28 -15.35
N ASN A 303 7.96 1.45 -15.91
CA ASN A 303 8.58 1.63 -17.23
C ASN A 303 7.81 0.95 -18.37
N GLY A 304 6.52 0.71 -18.17
CA GLY A 304 5.59 0.10 -19.11
C GLY A 304 4.19 0.69 -18.96
N SER A 305 3.25 0.18 -19.75
CA SER A 305 1.87 0.68 -19.78
C SER A 305 0.87 -0.20 -19.01
N ARG A 306 1.33 -1.31 -18.44
CA ARG A 306 0.44 -2.26 -17.75
C ARG A 306 -0.03 -1.72 -16.42
N LYS A 307 -1.30 -1.94 -16.08
CA LYS A 307 -1.87 -1.65 -14.76
C LYS A 307 -2.15 -2.95 -14.01
N VAL A 308 -2.08 -2.85 -12.68
CA VAL A 308 -2.39 -3.98 -11.81
C VAL A 308 -3.90 -4.19 -11.76
N ASP A 309 -4.32 -5.41 -12.07
CA ASP A 309 -5.68 -5.88 -11.88
C ASP A 309 -5.64 -7.10 -10.94
N LEU A 310 -6.34 -7.01 -9.82
CA LEU A 310 -6.42 -8.05 -8.79
C LEU A 310 -7.78 -8.76 -8.77
N SER A 311 -8.62 -8.56 -9.78
CA SER A 311 -9.98 -9.10 -9.81
C SER A 311 -9.99 -10.63 -9.65
N ALA A 312 -9.11 -11.34 -10.35
CA ALA A 312 -9.01 -12.79 -10.25
C ALA A 312 -8.55 -13.27 -8.86
N GLN A 313 -7.60 -12.54 -8.25
CA GLN A 313 -7.11 -12.81 -6.90
C GLN A 313 -8.21 -12.61 -5.85
N PHE A 314 -9.00 -11.56 -5.98
CA PHE A 314 -10.12 -11.28 -5.08
C PHE A 314 -11.25 -12.27 -5.24
N GLU A 315 -11.62 -12.66 -6.45
CA GLU A 315 -12.62 -13.70 -6.67
C GLU A 315 -12.20 -15.05 -6.08
N ARG A 316 -10.92 -15.43 -6.23
CA ARG A 316 -10.39 -16.63 -5.58
C ARG A 316 -10.45 -16.53 -4.05
N ALA A 317 -10.04 -15.38 -3.49
CA ALA A 317 -10.11 -15.14 -2.04
C ALA A 317 -11.56 -15.20 -1.53
N LYS A 318 -12.51 -14.63 -2.27
CA LYS A 318 -13.94 -14.66 -1.97
C LYS A 318 -14.49 -16.09 -1.93
N GLN A 319 -14.14 -16.90 -2.93
CA GLN A 319 -14.53 -18.31 -2.95
C GLN A 319 -14.00 -19.09 -1.74
N ILE A 320 -12.79 -18.77 -1.25
CA ILE A 320 -12.20 -19.44 -0.10
C ILE A 320 -12.84 -18.99 1.21
N LEU A 321 -13.04 -17.68 1.38
CA LEU A 321 -13.43 -17.10 2.67
C LEU A 321 -14.94 -17.02 2.89
N LEU A 322 -15.71 -16.98 1.83
CA LEU A 322 -17.16 -16.71 1.87
C LEU A 322 -18.01 -17.84 1.29
N ALA A 323 -17.39 -18.98 1.02
CA ALA A 323 -18.07 -20.18 0.56
C ALA A 323 -18.89 -20.87 1.67
#